data_b9afa68288e613618c467568f7343c36
#
_entry.id   b9afa68288e613618c467568f7343c36
#
_cell.length_a   1.000
_cell.length_b   1.000
_cell.length_c   1.000
_cell.angle_alpha   90.00
_cell.angle_beta   90.00
_cell.angle_gamma   90.00
#
_symmetry.space_group_name_H-M   'P 1'
#
loop_
_entity.id
_entity.type
_entity.pdbx_description
1 polymer ?
#
loop_
_entity_poly.entity_id
_entity_poly.type
_entity_poly.pdbx_seq_one_letter_code
_entity_poly.pdbx_strand_id
1 'polypeptide(L)'
;YSNELNILKRLQLGNVQLVDKKNHFFSRIHVEDIANILFKSMTNFKNNETYNISDDKPASQMEVAEYGAKLLKLELPKLTRLNDIESEMLKNFYKDSKKVDNKKMKTFFKYELKYPTYVEGLNEIFNNTF
;
A
#
# COMPACT_ATOMS: atom_id res chain seq x y z
N TYR A 1 -1.75 -3.35 -3.87
CA TYR A 1 -2.94 -3.95 -3.25
C TYR A 1 -4.09 -4.03 -4.24
N SER A 2 -5.03 -4.93 -4.03
CA SER A 2 -6.11 -5.25 -4.95
C SER A 2 -7.39 -5.64 -4.19
N ASN A 3 -8.48 -5.91 -4.92
CA ASN A 3 -9.73 -6.44 -4.34
C ASN A 3 -9.49 -7.75 -3.59
N GLU A 4 -8.57 -8.59 -4.04
CA GLU A 4 -8.28 -9.86 -3.40
C GLU A 4 -7.25 -9.77 -2.26
N LEU A 5 -6.29 -8.86 -2.37
CA LEU A 5 -5.16 -8.74 -1.46
C LEU A 5 -5.07 -7.33 -0.87
N ASN A 6 -5.74 -7.11 0.24
CA ASN A 6 -5.81 -5.80 0.90
C ASN A 6 -5.93 -5.89 2.42
N ILE A 7 -5.82 -4.74 3.09
CA ILE A 7 -5.90 -4.65 4.55
C ILE A 7 -7.31 -4.93 5.08
N LEU A 8 -8.37 -4.61 4.33
CA LEU A 8 -9.76 -4.80 4.77
C LEU A 8 -10.05 -6.29 4.98
N LYS A 9 -9.76 -7.12 3.98
CA LYS A 9 -9.89 -8.59 4.09
C LYS A 9 -9.08 -9.15 5.25
N ARG A 10 -7.84 -8.68 5.41
CA ARG A 10 -6.98 -9.14 6.50
C ARG A 10 -7.48 -8.74 7.87
N LEU A 11 -8.05 -7.54 8.05
CA LEU A 11 -8.69 -7.09 9.29
C LEU A 11 -9.92 -7.94 9.60
N GLN A 12 -10.78 -8.16 8.61
CA GLN A 12 -11.97 -8.98 8.76
C GLN A 12 -11.66 -10.43 9.20
N LEU A 13 -10.57 -10.99 8.68
CA LEU A 13 -10.10 -12.34 9.04
C LEU A 13 -9.28 -12.39 10.34
N GLY A 14 -9.04 -11.26 11.00
CA GLY A 14 -8.17 -11.19 12.19
C GLY A 14 -6.69 -11.47 11.91
N ASN A 15 -6.26 -11.39 10.65
CA ASN A 15 -4.90 -11.74 10.19
C ASN A 15 -3.98 -10.53 10.05
N VAL A 16 -4.19 -9.49 10.84
CA VAL A 16 -3.34 -8.30 10.87
C VAL A 16 -2.55 -8.27 12.16
N GLN A 17 -1.23 -8.30 12.05
CA GLN A 17 -0.32 -8.03 13.16
C GLN A 17 0.21 -6.61 13.02
N LEU A 18 -0.19 -5.72 13.93
CA LEU A 18 0.30 -4.35 13.99
C LEU A 18 1.54 -4.29 14.85
N VAL A 19 2.58 -3.64 14.35
CA VAL A 19 3.86 -3.51 15.04
C VAL A 19 4.04 -2.09 15.55
N ASP A 20 4.39 -1.95 16.81
CA ASP A 20 4.73 -0.66 17.43
C ASP A 20 6.11 -0.20 16.94
N LYS A 21 6.14 0.42 15.76
CA LYS A 21 7.33 1.06 15.21
C LYS A 21 6.99 2.43 14.65
N LYS A 22 7.42 3.46 15.36
CA LYS A 22 7.23 4.87 14.95
C LYS A 22 8.05 5.21 13.71
N ASN A 23 7.55 6.16 12.93
CA ASN A 23 8.24 6.70 11.74
C ASN A 23 8.64 5.62 10.72
N HIS A 24 7.82 4.60 10.57
CA HIS A 24 8.03 3.53 9.61
C HIS A 24 6.99 3.60 8.49
N PHE A 25 7.45 3.78 7.25
CA PHE A 25 6.60 4.03 6.10
C PHE A 25 6.78 2.96 5.02
N PHE A 26 5.68 2.67 4.35
CA PHE A 26 5.64 1.85 3.15
C PHE A 26 5.03 2.65 2.01
N SER A 27 5.62 2.53 0.82
CA SER A 27 5.00 2.98 -0.42
C SER A 27 4.14 1.86 -0.99
N ARG A 28 2.96 2.22 -1.48
CA ARG A 28 1.94 1.30 -2.00
C ARG A 28 1.49 1.77 -3.37
N ILE A 29 0.71 0.95 -4.03
CA ILE A 29 -0.04 1.34 -5.21
C ILE A 29 -1.20 0.35 -5.43
N HIS A 30 -2.30 0.82 -5.99
CA HIS A 30 -3.41 -0.03 -6.40
C HIS A 30 -3.06 -0.81 -7.67
N VAL A 31 -3.52 -2.06 -7.79
CA VAL A 31 -3.18 -2.93 -8.92
C VAL A 31 -3.66 -2.37 -10.27
N GLU A 32 -4.78 -1.66 -10.33
CA GLU A 32 -5.24 -1.04 -11.56
C GLU A 32 -4.31 0.06 -12.06
N ASP A 33 -3.73 0.86 -11.15
CA ASP A 33 -2.73 1.86 -11.54
C ASP A 33 -1.46 1.18 -12.08
N ILE A 34 -1.04 0.06 -11.50
CA ILE A 34 0.06 -0.75 -12.04
C ILE A 34 -0.27 -1.21 -13.46
N ALA A 35 -1.46 -1.79 -13.66
CA ALA A 35 -1.88 -2.30 -14.96
C ALA A 35 -1.92 -1.19 -16.03
N ASN A 36 -2.46 -0.02 -15.68
CA ASN A 36 -2.54 1.13 -16.59
C ASN A 36 -1.15 1.67 -16.95
N ILE A 37 -0.23 1.74 -15.99
CA ILE A 37 1.15 2.18 -16.24
C ILE A 37 1.88 1.17 -17.12
N LEU A 38 1.73 -0.13 -16.86
CA LEU A 38 2.30 -1.19 -17.70
C LEU A 38 1.75 -1.12 -19.13
N PHE A 39 0.44 -0.92 -19.29
CA PHE A 39 -0.16 -0.75 -20.61
C PHE A 39 0.43 0.45 -21.36
N LYS A 40 0.57 1.60 -20.69
CA LYS A 40 1.24 2.77 -21.29
C LYS A 40 2.71 2.49 -21.65
N SER A 41 3.40 1.69 -20.86
CA SER A 41 4.81 1.34 -21.11
C SER A 41 5.02 0.49 -22.36
N MET A 42 3.98 -0.22 -22.83
CA MET A 42 4.07 -1.03 -24.06
C MET A 42 4.28 -0.18 -25.32
N THR A 43 3.80 1.05 -25.32
CA THR A 43 3.90 1.98 -26.46
C THR A 43 4.78 3.20 -26.20
N ASN A 44 5.08 3.49 -24.94
CA ASN A 44 5.90 4.60 -24.52
C ASN A 44 6.97 4.11 -23.54
N PHE A 45 8.14 3.79 -24.05
CA PHE A 45 9.25 3.30 -23.22
C PHE A 45 10.57 3.97 -23.62
N LYS A 46 11.52 3.95 -22.69
CA LYS A 46 12.89 4.37 -22.92
C LYS A 46 13.81 3.27 -22.41
N ASN A 47 14.75 2.84 -23.26
CA ASN A 47 15.70 1.78 -22.90
C ASN A 47 16.59 2.20 -21.72
N ASN A 48 16.95 1.25 -20.90
CA ASN A 48 17.84 1.43 -19.74
C ASN A 48 17.35 2.46 -18.71
N GLU A 49 16.01 2.59 -18.58
CA GLU A 49 15.41 3.44 -17.58
C GLU A 49 14.68 2.63 -16.50
N THR A 50 14.72 3.15 -15.27
CA THR A 50 13.98 2.58 -14.14
C THR A 50 12.98 3.60 -13.63
N TYR A 51 11.77 3.15 -13.36
CA TYR A 51 10.67 3.95 -12.83
C TYR A 51 10.17 3.36 -11.53
N ASN A 52 10.12 4.17 -10.49
CA ASN A 52 9.43 3.82 -9.26
C ASN A 52 7.92 3.93 -9.47
N ILE A 53 7.20 2.87 -9.18
CA ILE A 53 5.74 2.82 -9.31
C ILE A 53 5.14 2.76 -7.91
N SER A 54 4.61 3.88 -7.44
CA SER A 54 3.95 4.01 -6.14
C SER A 54 2.85 5.07 -6.20
N ASP A 55 1.94 5.03 -5.22
CA ASP A 55 0.98 6.10 -5.01
C ASP A 55 1.64 7.36 -4.41
N ASP A 56 0.85 8.41 -4.20
CA ASP A 56 1.34 9.72 -3.76
C ASP A 56 1.54 9.82 -2.24
N LYS A 57 1.07 8.81 -1.48
CA LYS A 57 1.07 8.88 -0.01
C LYS A 57 1.71 7.67 0.65
N PRO A 58 3.03 7.65 0.83
CA PRO A 58 3.66 6.70 1.74
C PRO A 58 3.02 6.79 3.14
N ALA A 59 2.58 5.67 3.68
CA ALA A 59 1.89 5.62 4.96
C ALA A 59 2.39 4.45 5.82
N SER A 60 2.26 4.59 7.13
CA SER A 60 2.56 3.50 8.05
C SER A 60 1.52 2.38 7.92
N GLN A 61 1.86 1.18 8.41
CA GLN A 61 0.90 0.09 8.49
C GLN A 61 -0.23 0.42 9.47
N MET A 62 0.09 1.18 10.52
CA MET A 62 -0.89 1.64 11.50
C MET A 62 -1.94 2.54 10.87
N GLU A 63 -1.53 3.62 10.16
CA GLU A 63 -2.47 4.54 9.50
C GLU A 63 -3.42 3.82 8.56
N VAL A 64 -2.90 2.87 7.76
CA VAL A 64 -3.71 2.12 6.81
C VAL A 64 -4.66 1.15 7.52
N ALA A 65 -4.22 0.53 8.61
CA ALA A 65 -5.07 -0.35 9.41
C ALA A 65 -6.15 0.42 10.17
N GLU A 66 -5.83 1.59 10.73
CA GLU A 66 -6.81 2.49 11.38
C GLU A 66 -7.91 2.91 10.40
N TYR A 67 -7.50 3.31 9.20
CA TYR A 67 -8.46 3.66 8.17
C TYR A 67 -9.36 2.48 7.77
N GLY A 68 -8.76 1.31 7.54
CA GLY A 68 -9.50 0.09 7.21
C GLY A 68 -10.44 -0.37 8.32
N ALA A 69 -10.00 -0.33 9.57
CA ALA A 69 -10.83 -0.67 10.73
C ALA A 69 -12.02 0.28 10.88
N LYS A 70 -11.80 1.58 10.65
CA LYS A 70 -12.88 2.58 10.63
C LYS A 70 -13.93 2.29 9.55
N LEU A 71 -13.51 1.95 8.32
CA LEU A 71 -14.43 1.58 7.24
C LEU A 71 -15.27 0.35 7.61
N LEU A 72 -14.64 -0.67 8.17
CA LEU A 72 -15.27 -1.93 8.56
C LEU A 72 -16.02 -1.86 9.89
N LYS A 73 -15.90 -0.76 10.64
CA LYS A 73 -16.42 -0.61 12.02
C LYS A 73 -15.89 -1.69 12.96
N LEU A 74 -14.62 -2.06 12.80
CA LEU A 74 -13.92 -3.03 13.63
C LEU A 74 -12.97 -2.34 14.61
N GLU A 75 -12.70 -3.02 15.72
CA GLU A 75 -11.61 -2.62 16.61
C GLU A 75 -10.24 -2.93 15.99
N LEU A 76 -9.26 -2.08 16.31
CA LEU A 76 -7.89 -2.32 15.89
C LEU A 76 -7.27 -3.53 16.62
N PRO A 77 -6.50 -4.37 15.89
CA PRO A 77 -5.69 -5.39 16.54
C PRO A 77 -4.71 -4.78 17.58
N LYS A 78 -4.39 -5.53 18.60
CA LYS A 78 -3.40 -5.10 19.60
C LYS A 78 -2.02 -4.90 18.97
N LEU A 79 -1.32 -3.90 19.46
CA LEU A 79 0.07 -3.64 19.03
C LEU A 79 1.00 -4.74 19.58
N THR A 80 1.87 -5.22 18.69
CA THR A 80 2.95 -6.14 19.03
C THR A 80 4.28 -5.37 19.04
N ARG A 81 5.12 -5.61 20.03
CA ARG A 81 6.48 -5.06 20.03
C ARG A 81 7.31 -5.74 18.95
N LEU A 82 8.21 -4.99 18.32
CA LEU A 82 9.06 -5.53 17.25
C LEU A 82 9.85 -6.78 17.70
N ASN A 83 10.32 -6.78 18.94
CA ASN A 83 11.08 -7.91 19.53
C ASN A 83 10.23 -9.15 19.80
N ASP A 84 8.92 -9.01 19.92
CA ASP A 84 7.97 -10.09 20.20
C ASP A 84 7.43 -10.73 18.92
N ILE A 85 7.86 -10.27 17.74
CA ILE A 85 7.48 -10.86 16.46
C ILE A 85 8.26 -12.16 16.25
N GLU A 86 7.56 -13.27 16.02
CA GLU A 86 8.18 -14.56 15.73
C GLU A 86 8.65 -14.68 14.28
N SER A 87 7.91 -14.10 13.34
CA SER A 87 8.21 -14.17 11.90
C SER A 87 9.44 -13.35 11.52
N GLU A 88 10.52 -14.03 11.10
CA GLU A 88 11.72 -13.40 10.56
C GLU A 88 11.42 -12.56 9.29
N MET A 89 10.50 -13.02 8.46
CA MET A 89 10.06 -12.28 7.28
C MET A 89 9.43 -10.93 7.70
N LEU A 90 8.57 -10.93 8.71
CA LEU A 90 7.93 -9.71 9.22
C LEU A 90 8.96 -8.80 9.89
N LYS A 91 9.92 -9.33 10.67
CA LYS A 91 11.03 -8.54 11.23
C LYS A 91 11.84 -7.86 10.13
N ASN A 92 12.19 -8.59 9.08
CA ASN A 92 12.94 -8.06 7.94
C ASN A 92 12.16 -6.96 7.21
N PHE A 93 10.85 -7.12 7.07
CA PHE A 93 9.98 -6.13 6.46
C PHE A 93 10.00 -4.79 7.21
N TYR A 94 10.18 -4.82 8.53
CA TYR A 94 10.28 -3.63 9.36
C TYR A 94 11.70 -3.05 9.50
N LYS A 95 12.73 -3.66 8.88
CA LYS A 95 14.10 -3.09 8.92
C LYS A 95 14.21 -1.80 8.12
N ASP A 96 13.56 -1.75 6.96
CA ASP A 96 13.63 -0.63 6.02
C ASP A 96 12.36 0.21 6.07
N SER A 97 12.52 1.53 6.15
CA SER A 97 11.44 2.50 6.01
C SER A 97 11.68 3.31 4.73
N LYS A 98 10.72 3.29 3.79
CA LYS A 98 10.90 3.91 2.47
C LYS A 98 9.72 4.80 2.10
N LYS A 99 10.05 6.01 1.65
CA LYS A 99 9.14 6.92 0.96
C LYS A 99 9.63 7.04 -0.48
N VAL A 100 8.94 6.40 -1.40
CA VAL A 100 9.34 6.33 -2.81
C VAL A 100 8.77 7.52 -3.56
N ASP A 101 9.60 8.20 -4.35
CA ASP A 101 9.19 9.29 -5.24
C ASP A 101 8.72 8.71 -6.59
N ASN A 102 7.50 9.06 -7.00
CA ASN A 102 6.88 8.60 -8.23
C ASN A 102 6.83 9.68 -9.34
N LYS A 103 7.44 10.85 -9.14
CA LYS A 103 7.36 11.98 -10.10
C LYS A 103 7.88 11.60 -11.49
N LYS A 104 9.00 10.88 -11.55
CA LYS A 104 9.57 10.43 -12.84
C LYS A 104 8.57 9.57 -13.62
N MET A 105 7.90 8.64 -12.96
CA MET A 105 6.86 7.81 -13.55
C MET A 105 5.69 8.65 -14.07
N LYS A 106 5.13 9.52 -13.23
CA LYS A 106 3.98 10.37 -13.58
C LYS A 106 4.31 11.29 -14.77
N THR A 107 5.50 11.91 -14.76
CA THR A 107 5.93 12.82 -15.83
C THR A 107 6.17 12.07 -17.15
N PHE A 108 6.90 10.95 -17.11
CA PHE A 108 7.25 10.20 -18.32
C PHE A 108 6.04 9.58 -19.01
N PHE A 109 5.18 8.89 -18.23
CA PHE A 109 3.98 8.26 -18.77
C PHE A 109 2.79 9.21 -18.93
N LYS A 110 2.91 10.46 -18.48
CA LYS A 110 1.79 11.43 -18.41
C LYS A 110 0.57 10.77 -17.79
N TYR A 111 0.78 10.17 -16.61
CA TYR A 111 -0.21 9.37 -15.93
C TYR A 111 -0.64 10.02 -14.63
N GLU A 112 -1.95 10.23 -14.48
CA GLU A 112 -2.59 10.58 -13.24
C GLU A 112 -3.11 9.31 -12.58
N LEU A 113 -2.75 9.10 -11.31
CA LEU A 113 -3.18 7.93 -10.57
C LEU A 113 -4.71 7.93 -10.41
N LYS A 114 -5.34 6.81 -10.72
CA LYS A 114 -6.76 6.58 -10.45
C LYS A 114 -7.03 6.56 -8.94
N TYR A 115 -6.09 6.00 -8.20
CA TYR A 115 -6.11 5.94 -6.74
C TYR A 115 -4.86 6.62 -6.18
N PRO A 116 -4.90 7.96 -6.02
CA PRO A 116 -3.72 8.75 -5.60
C PRO A 116 -3.18 8.35 -4.23
N THR A 117 -4.03 7.85 -3.34
CA THR A 117 -3.63 7.36 -2.01
C THR A 117 -4.35 6.05 -1.67
N TYR A 118 -3.92 5.43 -0.57
CA TYR A 118 -4.63 4.24 -0.06
C TYR A 118 -6.08 4.53 0.34
N VAL A 119 -6.45 5.78 0.59
CA VAL A 119 -7.80 6.17 0.98
C VAL A 119 -8.78 5.90 -0.16
N GLU A 120 -8.50 6.41 -1.36
CA GLU A 120 -9.34 6.22 -2.53
C GLU A 120 -9.43 4.74 -2.92
N GLY A 121 -8.28 4.05 -2.92
CA GLY A 121 -8.24 2.63 -3.28
C GLY A 121 -8.98 1.73 -2.28
N LEU A 122 -8.88 2.00 -0.97
CA LEU A 122 -9.61 1.22 0.03
C LEU A 122 -11.11 1.52 0.02
N ASN A 123 -11.51 2.77 -0.25
CA ASN A 123 -12.93 3.11 -0.43
C ASN A 123 -13.55 2.36 -1.61
N GLU A 124 -12.84 2.32 -2.75
CA GLU A 124 -13.29 1.56 -3.92
C GLU A 124 -13.47 0.07 -3.60
N ILE A 125 -12.49 -0.53 -2.95
CA ILE A 125 -12.55 -1.94 -2.53
C ILE A 125 -13.70 -2.17 -1.55
N PHE A 126 -13.88 -1.27 -0.58
CA PHE A 126 -14.96 -1.38 0.40
C PHE A 126 -16.32 -1.35 -0.27
N ASN A 127 -16.56 -0.39 -1.16
CA ASN A 127 -17.85 -0.23 -1.85
C ASN A 127 -18.19 -1.39 -2.79
N ASN A 128 -17.18 -2.09 -3.33
CA ASN A 128 -17.38 -3.18 -4.28
C ASN A 128 -17.37 -4.57 -3.65
N THR A 129 -16.92 -4.71 -2.39
CA THR A 129 -16.69 -6.02 -1.78
C THR A 129 -17.47 -6.23 -0.48
N PHE A 130 -17.76 -5.16 0.24
CA PHE A 130 -18.39 -5.19 1.58
C PHE A 130 -19.71 -4.43 1.61
#